data_7fe7c4e88d23ca7941c8a70c8ccce7c8
#
_entry.id   7fe7c4e88d23ca7941c8a70c8ccce7c8
#
_cell.length_a   1.000
_cell.length_b   1.000
_cell.length_c   1.000
_cell.angle_alpha   90.00
_cell.angle_beta   90.00
_cell.angle_gamma   90.00
#
_symmetry.space_group_name_H-M   'P 1'
#
loop_
_entity.id
_entity.type
_entity.pdbx_description
1 polymer ?
#
loop_
_entity_poly.entity_id
_entity_poly.type
_entity_poly.pdbx_seq_one_letter_code
_entity_poly.pdbx_strand_id
1 'polypeptide(L)'
;MKSGLQARMDRLFNRHGDGRAICVAADHGYMSDVTANVVNLRSITESVIRGGVDGILLAPGQAMRLAPLFQGREGPALIVRADWMNMPRLGTANVANAVPQRLLYHQKILTAEQALALGASAITIYLFLGYNDHIEAVGIDSCARFVNECRQAGLPCIIEPLAYGGQVTGANTVELLTLGARMAVEIGADALKIPYTGDVDSFRHLIDVAQVPTLVLGGARSDYERDALELYMEAQEAGAAGCLMGRNVTKSPDPAHMIDQLTGIAHRGWSVDDALRGESWDFLKLKAHPALCTGCDLCVVACVAAHDSGDYGTNLARLRIDPGNKPGQHKVMFCTSCKKCLDVCPR
;
A
#
# COMPACT_ATOMS: atom_id res chain seq x y z
N MET A 1 22.82 -18.15 7.40
CA MET A 1 22.30 -16.90 6.77
C MET A 1 23.36 -15.82 6.94
N LYS A 2 23.59 -14.94 5.95
CA LYS A 2 24.52 -13.82 6.12
C LYS A 2 23.92 -12.83 7.10
N SER A 3 24.72 -12.32 8.04
CA SER A 3 24.27 -11.36 9.08
C SER A 3 23.53 -10.14 8.51
N GLY A 4 23.95 -9.64 7.34
CA GLY A 4 23.29 -8.51 6.67
C GLY A 4 21.89 -8.81 6.16
N LEU A 5 21.62 -10.03 5.67
CA LEU A 5 20.27 -10.46 5.27
C LEU A 5 19.35 -10.49 6.50
N GLN A 6 19.78 -11.16 7.59
CA GLN A 6 18.97 -11.28 8.81
C GLN A 6 18.65 -9.90 9.41
N ALA A 7 19.64 -9.01 9.51
CA ALA A 7 19.42 -7.68 10.05
C ALA A 7 18.38 -6.85 9.24
N ARG A 8 18.31 -7.08 7.92
CA ARG A 8 17.31 -6.41 7.07
C ARG A 8 15.94 -7.07 7.16
N MET A 9 15.88 -8.40 7.28
CA MET A 9 14.63 -9.10 7.58
C MET A 9 14.06 -8.66 8.93
N ASP A 10 14.90 -8.57 9.96
CA ASP A 10 14.48 -8.08 11.30
C ASP A 10 14.01 -6.62 11.25
N ARG A 11 14.68 -5.77 10.47
CA ARG A 11 14.22 -4.38 10.27
C ARG A 11 12.83 -4.30 9.64
N LEU A 12 12.48 -5.23 8.77
CA LEU A 12 11.21 -5.26 8.07
C LEU A 12 10.11 -5.96 8.90
N PHE A 13 10.39 -7.14 9.44
CA PHE A 13 9.38 -8.00 10.05
C PHE A 13 9.41 -8.04 11.59
N ASN A 14 10.45 -7.51 12.20
CA ASN A 14 10.62 -7.65 13.65
C ASN A 14 10.78 -6.32 14.38
N ARG A 15 10.30 -5.24 13.78
CA ARG A 15 10.35 -3.90 14.37
C ARG A 15 9.59 -3.82 15.69
N HIS A 16 8.48 -4.55 15.80
CA HIS A 16 7.64 -4.63 17.00
C HIS A 16 7.84 -5.92 17.80
N GLY A 17 8.73 -6.81 17.36
CA GLY A 17 9.04 -8.08 18.05
C GLY A 17 8.02 -9.19 17.85
N ASP A 18 7.08 -9.04 16.91
CA ASP A 18 5.99 -9.98 16.64
C ASP A 18 6.09 -10.70 15.29
N GLY A 19 7.14 -10.43 14.52
CA GLY A 19 7.37 -11.05 13.22
C GLY A 19 6.48 -10.52 12.10
N ARG A 20 5.82 -9.36 12.29
CA ARG A 20 4.88 -8.78 11.34
C ARG A 20 5.39 -7.45 10.76
N ALA A 21 4.85 -7.11 9.58
CA ALA A 21 5.16 -5.85 8.89
C ALA A 21 3.94 -5.25 8.19
N ILE A 22 3.62 -4.01 8.49
CA ILE A 22 2.63 -3.22 7.77
C ILE A 22 3.37 -2.33 6.78
N CYS A 23 3.24 -2.65 5.48
CA CYS A 23 3.96 -1.98 4.41
C CYS A 23 3.02 -1.33 3.41
N VAL A 24 3.50 -0.24 2.79
CA VAL A 24 2.76 0.51 1.76
C VAL A 24 3.46 0.39 0.41
N ALA A 25 2.70 -0.01 -0.63
CA ALA A 25 3.15 0.04 -2.02
C ALA A 25 2.80 1.40 -2.63
N ALA A 26 3.82 2.18 -2.98
CA ALA A 26 3.69 3.50 -3.58
C ALA A 26 4.42 3.61 -4.94
N ASP A 27 4.58 2.47 -5.62
CA ASP A 27 5.27 2.33 -6.91
C ASP A 27 4.30 2.28 -8.12
N HIS A 28 2.99 2.44 -7.93
CA HIS A 28 1.98 2.29 -8.98
C HIS A 28 2.16 3.26 -10.17
N GLY A 29 2.60 4.48 -9.92
CA GLY A 29 2.88 5.46 -10.97
C GLY A 29 3.99 5.06 -11.94
N TYR A 30 4.78 4.07 -11.57
CA TYR A 30 5.85 3.52 -12.38
C TYR A 30 5.34 2.58 -13.48
N MET A 31 4.20 1.92 -13.26
CA MET A 31 3.72 0.84 -14.13
C MET A 31 2.30 1.05 -14.65
N SER A 32 1.37 1.43 -13.81
CA SER A 32 -0.06 1.28 -14.11
C SER A 32 -0.87 2.56 -14.10
N ASP A 33 -0.65 3.47 -13.13
CA ASP A 33 -1.57 4.58 -12.92
C ASP A 33 -0.91 5.78 -12.23
N VAL A 34 -1.18 6.98 -12.77
CA VAL A 34 -0.94 8.26 -12.08
C VAL A 34 -2.31 8.81 -11.73
N THR A 35 -2.84 8.43 -10.58
CA THR A 35 -4.13 8.95 -10.14
C THR A 35 -3.98 10.31 -9.46
N ALA A 36 -5.01 11.14 -9.56
CA ALA A 36 -5.05 12.48 -8.98
C ALA A 36 -4.68 12.50 -7.47
N ASN A 37 -4.98 11.43 -6.74
CA ASN A 37 -4.70 11.34 -5.30
C ASN A 37 -3.24 10.97 -4.97
N VAL A 38 -2.39 10.65 -5.96
CA VAL A 38 -0.97 10.29 -5.77
C VAL A 38 -0.04 11.33 -6.41
N VAL A 39 -0.55 12.51 -6.70
CA VAL A 39 0.22 13.61 -7.33
C VAL A 39 1.39 14.05 -6.45
N ASN A 40 1.24 14.04 -5.12
CA ASN A 40 2.32 14.38 -4.19
C ASN A 40 2.76 13.16 -3.38
N LEU A 41 3.64 12.34 -3.97
CA LEU A 41 4.15 11.13 -3.33
C LEU A 41 4.91 11.42 -2.02
N ARG A 42 5.59 12.57 -1.91
CA ARG A 42 6.24 12.98 -0.66
C ARG A 42 5.22 13.13 0.47
N SER A 43 4.14 13.86 0.24
CA SER A 43 3.09 14.07 1.24
C SER A 43 2.45 12.75 1.69
N ILE A 44 2.19 11.82 0.76
CA ILE A 44 1.68 10.49 1.07
C ILE A 44 2.69 9.71 1.91
N THR A 45 3.97 9.72 1.50
CA THR A 45 5.04 9.03 2.22
C THR A 45 5.17 9.56 3.66
N GLU A 46 5.18 10.87 3.83
CA GLU A 46 5.21 11.51 5.16
C GLU A 46 3.96 11.17 5.99
N SER A 47 2.78 11.07 5.34
CA SER A 47 1.54 10.70 6.02
C SER A 47 1.59 9.27 6.54
N VAL A 48 1.98 8.29 5.72
CA VAL A 48 2.04 6.89 6.16
C VAL A 48 3.13 6.66 7.21
N ILE A 49 4.23 7.43 7.17
CA ILE A 49 5.27 7.39 8.21
C ILE A 49 4.69 7.88 9.56
N ARG A 50 3.90 8.95 9.56
CA ARG A 50 3.20 9.40 10.79
C ARG A 50 2.22 8.37 11.33
N GLY A 51 1.62 7.55 10.46
CA GLY A 51 0.75 6.44 10.86
C GLY A 51 1.49 5.23 11.44
N GLY A 52 2.83 5.23 11.40
CA GLY A 52 3.63 4.15 12.00
C GLY A 52 3.92 2.98 11.06
N VAL A 53 3.97 3.21 9.74
CA VAL A 53 4.27 2.18 8.74
C VAL A 53 5.64 1.53 8.97
N ASP A 54 5.75 0.21 8.79
CA ASP A 54 7.02 -0.53 8.95
C ASP A 54 7.90 -0.47 7.70
N GLY A 55 7.29 -0.49 6.52
CA GLY A 55 8.02 -0.44 5.27
C GLY A 55 7.27 0.28 4.15
N ILE A 56 8.01 0.84 3.19
CA ILE A 56 7.43 1.51 2.03
C ILE A 56 8.15 1.04 0.76
N LEU A 57 7.36 0.53 -0.18
CA LEU A 57 7.82 0.12 -1.51
C LEU A 57 7.75 1.32 -2.47
N LEU A 58 8.89 1.68 -3.03
CA LEU A 58 9.05 2.76 -4.00
C LEU A 58 9.73 2.29 -5.29
N ALA A 59 9.44 2.98 -6.39
CA ALA A 59 10.28 2.92 -7.58
C ALA A 59 11.64 3.61 -7.35
N PRO A 60 12.74 3.22 -8.05
CA PRO A 60 14.10 3.69 -7.78
C PRO A 60 14.25 5.21 -7.76
N GLY A 61 13.65 5.90 -8.74
CA GLY A 61 13.72 7.36 -8.81
C GLY A 61 13.04 8.08 -7.64
N GLN A 62 11.98 7.50 -7.08
CA GLN A 62 11.31 8.03 -5.89
C GLN A 62 12.07 7.66 -4.60
N ALA A 63 12.64 6.47 -4.53
CA ALA A 63 13.51 6.07 -3.42
C ALA A 63 14.68 7.06 -3.26
N MET A 64 15.32 7.45 -4.38
CA MET A 64 16.37 8.48 -4.41
C MET A 64 15.90 9.84 -3.87
N ARG A 65 14.74 10.31 -4.35
CA ARG A 65 14.19 11.64 -3.99
C ARG A 65 13.71 11.72 -2.55
N LEU A 66 13.25 10.60 -2.00
CA LEU A 66 12.65 10.50 -0.68
C LEU A 66 13.61 9.89 0.35
N ALA A 67 14.87 9.61 -0.02
CA ALA A 67 15.87 8.98 0.83
C ALA A 67 15.98 9.59 2.26
N PRO A 68 15.90 10.91 2.48
CA PRO A 68 15.94 11.47 3.82
C PRO A 68 14.83 10.97 4.77
N LEU A 69 13.69 10.51 4.26
CA LEU A 69 12.56 10.01 5.06
C LEU A 69 12.78 8.59 5.62
N PHE A 70 13.80 7.89 5.14
CA PHE A 70 14.14 6.50 5.51
C PHE A 70 15.36 6.40 6.43
N GLN A 71 15.92 7.54 6.81
CA GLN A 71 17.13 7.59 7.64
C GLN A 71 16.83 7.35 9.12
N GLY A 72 17.87 6.89 9.84
CA GLY A 72 17.78 6.65 11.28
C GLY A 72 17.18 5.28 11.63
N ARG A 73 17.17 4.98 12.93
CA ARG A 73 16.63 3.71 13.45
C ARG A 73 15.10 3.68 13.42
N GLU A 74 14.48 4.83 13.64
CA GLU A 74 13.02 5.01 13.68
C GLU A 74 12.39 5.12 12.27
N GLY A 75 13.19 5.33 11.23
CA GLY A 75 12.70 5.38 9.84
C GLY A 75 12.14 4.03 9.39
N PRO A 76 11.10 4.00 8.53
CA PRO A 76 10.58 2.77 7.98
C PRO A 76 11.61 2.04 7.11
N ALA A 77 11.41 0.75 6.87
CA ALA A 77 12.21 0.00 5.93
C ALA A 77 11.92 0.50 4.49
N LEU A 78 12.98 0.78 3.73
CA LEU A 78 12.85 1.07 2.29
C LEU A 78 12.83 -0.25 1.52
N ILE A 79 11.76 -0.50 0.78
CA ILE A 79 11.67 -1.58 -0.19
C ILE A 79 11.74 -0.95 -1.58
N VAL A 80 12.53 -1.49 -2.50
CA VAL A 80 12.69 -0.92 -3.83
C VAL A 80 12.20 -1.90 -4.89
N ARG A 81 11.37 -1.42 -5.82
CA ARG A 81 10.98 -2.17 -7.01
C ARG A 81 12.19 -2.30 -7.92
N ALA A 82 12.66 -3.53 -8.16
CA ALA A 82 13.88 -3.77 -8.93
C ALA A 82 13.62 -4.15 -10.40
N ASP A 83 12.36 -4.39 -10.76
CA ASP A 83 11.92 -4.75 -12.10
C ASP A 83 10.81 -3.83 -12.61
N TRP A 84 10.58 -3.88 -13.91
CA TRP A 84 9.47 -3.20 -14.57
C TRP A 84 8.75 -4.16 -15.50
N MET A 85 7.44 -4.01 -15.57
CA MET A 85 6.59 -4.73 -16.51
C MET A 85 5.59 -3.80 -17.17
N ASN A 86 5.27 -4.09 -18.41
CA ASN A 86 4.26 -3.37 -19.17
C ASN A 86 2.84 -3.84 -18.84
N MET A 87 2.48 -3.79 -17.55
CA MET A 87 1.13 -4.15 -17.09
C MET A 87 0.05 -3.32 -17.81
N PRO A 88 -1.21 -3.81 -17.86
CA PRO A 88 -2.32 -3.02 -18.38
C PRO A 88 -2.37 -1.66 -17.68
N ARG A 89 -2.49 -0.61 -18.48
CA ARG A 89 -2.63 0.74 -17.97
C ARG A 89 -4.00 0.88 -17.32
N LEU A 90 -4.01 1.17 -16.04
CA LEU A 90 -5.21 1.54 -15.29
C LEU A 90 -5.27 3.06 -15.33
N GLY A 91 -6.38 3.64 -15.63
CA GLY A 91 -6.49 5.09 -15.70
C GLY A 91 -7.59 5.49 -16.68
N THR A 92 -7.43 6.63 -17.35
CA THR A 92 -8.41 7.06 -18.35
C THR A 92 -8.35 6.16 -19.60
N ALA A 93 -9.47 6.03 -20.29
CA ALA A 93 -9.53 5.29 -21.56
C ALA A 93 -8.49 5.80 -22.58
N ASN A 94 -8.15 7.09 -22.54
CA ASN A 94 -7.13 7.68 -23.42
C ASN A 94 -5.73 7.07 -23.16
N VAL A 95 -5.34 6.89 -21.90
CA VAL A 95 -4.05 6.27 -21.54
C VAL A 95 -4.05 4.77 -21.87
N ALA A 96 -5.12 4.06 -21.54
CA ALA A 96 -5.26 2.64 -21.84
C ALA A 96 -5.20 2.36 -23.35
N ASN A 97 -5.82 3.22 -24.17
CA ASN A 97 -5.85 3.08 -25.62
C ASN A 97 -4.56 3.55 -26.31
N ALA A 98 -3.84 4.52 -25.71
CA ALA A 98 -2.60 5.05 -26.28
C ALA A 98 -1.45 4.03 -26.23
N VAL A 99 -1.43 3.16 -25.23
CA VAL A 99 -0.40 2.11 -25.07
C VAL A 99 -1.08 0.77 -24.83
N PRO A 100 -1.72 0.18 -25.85
CA PRO A 100 -2.38 -1.10 -25.72
C PRO A 100 -1.34 -2.18 -25.41
N GLN A 101 -1.58 -2.93 -24.36
CA GLN A 101 -0.74 -4.08 -24.02
C GLN A 101 -0.94 -5.18 -25.06
N ARG A 102 0.12 -5.58 -25.71
CA ARG A 102 0.09 -6.67 -26.71
C ARG A 102 0.85 -7.90 -26.23
N LEU A 103 2.03 -7.68 -25.61
CA LEU A 103 2.89 -8.72 -25.05
C LEU A 103 3.35 -8.27 -23.69
N LEU A 104 3.55 -9.23 -22.78
CA LEU A 104 4.16 -8.95 -21.48
C LEU A 104 5.69 -8.89 -21.65
N TYR A 105 6.27 -7.78 -21.22
CA TYR A 105 7.73 -7.61 -21.13
C TYR A 105 8.14 -7.42 -19.69
N HIS A 106 9.15 -8.16 -19.26
CA HIS A 106 9.75 -8.05 -17.95
C HIS A 106 11.17 -7.55 -18.07
N GLN A 107 11.50 -6.47 -17.39
CA GLN A 107 12.82 -5.83 -17.46
C GLN A 107 13.40 -5.60 -16.09
N LYS A 108 14.64 -6.01 -15.89
CA LYS A 108 15.44 -5.59 -14.75
C LYS A 108 15.82 -4.12 -14.90
N ILE A 109 15.63 -3.33 -13.84
CA ILE A 109 15.92 -1.88 -13.85
C ILE A 109 16.87 -1.45 -12.75
N LEU A 110 17.16 -2.34 -11.80
CA LEU A 110 18.04 -2.08 -10.67
C LEU A 110 18.77 -3.35 -10.28
N THR A 111 20.05 -3.25 -9.91
CA THR A 111 20.78 -4.36 -9.31
C THR A 111 20.61 -4.38 -7.80
N ALA A 112 20.92 -5.51 -7.15
CA ALA A 112 20.93 -5.58 -5.68
C ALA A 112 21.94 -4.58 -5.05
N GLU A 113 23.07 -4.37 -5.68
CA GLU A 113 24.09 -3.41 -5.25
C GLU A 113 23.57 -1.97 -5.33
N GLN A 114 22.92 -1.61 -6.44
CA GLN A 114 22.29 -0.30 -6.60
C GLN A 114 21.17 -0.08 -5.59
N ALA A 115 20.37 -1.11 -5.28
CA ALA A 115 19.34 -1.04 -4.25
C ALA A 115 19.95 -0.78 -2.85
N LEU A 116 21.04 -1.46 -2.52
CA LEU A 116 21.78 -1.22 -1.28
C LEU A 116 22.33 0.21 -1.20
N ALA A 117 22.85 0.75 -2.31
CA ALA A 117 23.32 2.13 -2.37
C ALA A 117 22.19 3.16 -2.12
N LEU A 118 20.93 2.80 -2.41
CA LEU A 118 19.74 3.60 -2.07
C LEU A 118 19.31 3.44 -0.60
N GLY A 119 19.93 2.54 0.17
CA GLY A 119 19.57 2.23 1.54
C GLY A 119 18.41 1.20 1.66
N ALA A 120 18.18 0.41 0.62
CA ALA A 120 17.10 -0.58 0.63
C ALA A 120 17.29 -1.64 1.72
N SER A 121 16.20 -1.97 2.38
CA SER A 121 16.09 -3.12 3.30
C SER A 121 15.65 -4.39 2.56
N ALA A 122 14.96 -4.25 1.43
CA ALA A 122 14.58 -5.35 0.53
C ALA A 122 14.37 -4.84 -0.90
N ILE A 123 14.36 -5.75 -1.86
CA ILE A 123 13.80 -5.50 -3.19
C ILE A 123 12.50 -6.29 -3.37
N THR A 124 11.67 -5.81 -4.30
CA THR A 124 10.49 -6.56 -4.76
C THR A 124 10.54 -6.72 -6.27
N ILE A 125 10.22 -7.92 -6.75
CA ILE A 125 10.15 -8.29 -8.16
C ILE A 125 8.91 -9.13 -8.45
N TYR A 126 8.46 -9.14 -9.71
CA TYR A 126 7.29 -9.92 -10.13
C TYR A 126 7.64 -11.34 -10.60
N LEU A 127 6.71 -12.27 -10.37
CA LEU A 127 6.62 -13.55 -11.04
C LEU A 127 5.20 -13.73 -11.59
N PHE A 128 5.06 -13.75 -12.91
CA PHE A 128 3.73 -13.86 -13.55
C PHE A 128 3.46 -15.28 -14.03
N LEU A 129 2.28 -15.80 -13.71
CA LEU A 129 1.75 -17.07 -14.18
C LEU A 129 0.47 -16.86 -14.99
N GLY A 130 0.19 -17.78 -15.93
CA GLY A 130 -1.04 -17.75 -16.70
C GLY A 130 -0.94 -17.07 -18.06
N TYR A 131 0.27 -16.79 -18.54
CA TYR A 131 0.52 -16.35 -19.93
C TYR A 131 0.82 -17.55 -20.85
N ASN A 132 2.06 -17.73 -21.22
CA ASN A 132 2.56 -18.85 -22.01
C ASN A 132 3.94 -19.26 -21.49
N ASP A 133 4.42 -20.43 -21.92
CA ASP A 133 5.66 -21.03 -21.44
C ASP A 133 6.88 -20.12 -21.58
N HIS A 134 6.96 -19.32 -22.67
CA HIS A 134 8.07 -18.41 -22.88
C HIS A 134 8.11 -17.29 -21.83
N ILE A 135 6.94 -16.68 -21.53
CA ILE A 135 6.82 -15.63 -20.52
C ILE A 135 7.14 -16.16 -19.12
N GLU A 136 6.68 -17.36 -18.82
CA GLU A 136 6.95 -18.02 -17.53
C GLU A 136 8.46 -18.34 -17.40
N ALA A 137 9.07 -18.93 -18.43
CA ALA A 137 10.51 -19.22 -18.42
C ALA A 137 11.38 -17.98 -18.25
N VAL A 138 11.03 -16.87 -18.93
CA VAL A 138 11.71 -15.57 -18.76
C VAL A 138 11.54 -15.03 -17.34
N GLY A 139 10.36 -15.16 -16.76
CA GLY A 139 10.05 -14.77 -15.38
C GLY A 139 10.90 -15.55 -14.38
N ILE A 140 10.98 -16.87 -14.53
CA ILE A 140 11.78 -17.76 -13.67
C ILE A 140 13.29 -17.40 -13.77
N ASP A 141 13.84 -17.26 -14.96
CA ASP A 141 15.25 -16.86 -15.16
C ASP A 141 15.54 -15.50 -14.51
N SER A 142 14.65 -14.54 -14.70
CA SER A 142 14.76 -13.21 -14.08
C SER A 142 14.77 -13.30 -12.55
N CYS A 143 13.79 -14.00 -11.96
CA CYS A 143 13.71 -14.18 -10.52
C CYS A 143 14.97 -14.88 -9.95
N ALA A 144 15.44 -15.93 -10.61
CA ALA A 144 16.63 -16.67 -10.17
C ALA A 144 17.90 -15.76 -10.16
N ARG A 145 18.07 -14.92 -11.17
CA ARG A 145 19.17 -13.94 -11.24
C ARG A 145 19.09 -12.92 -10.11
N PHE A 146 17.91 -12.34 -9.87
CA PHE A 146 17.72 -11.39 -8.77
C PHE A 146 18.00 -12.02 -7.40
N VAL A 147 17.46 -13.21 -7.14
CA VAL A 147 17.69 -13.94 -5.88
C VAL A 147 19.18 -14.19 -5.66
N ASN A 148 19.92 -14.61 -6.70
CA ASN A 148 21.36 -14.85 -6.59
C ASN A 148 22.14 -13.57 -6.28
N GLU A 149 21.84 -12.46 -6.95
CA GLU A 149 22.46 -11.16 -6.65
C GLU A 149 22.15 -10.70 -5.22
N CYS A 150 20.89 -10.78 -4.81
CA CYS A 150 20.43 -10.41 -3.47
C CYS A 150 21.12 -11.24 -2.39
N ARG A 151 21.23 -12.54 -2.62
CA ARG A 151 21.95 -13.46 -1.70
C ARG A 151 23.42 -13.10 -1.56
N GLN A 152 24.09 -12.72 -2.65
CA GLN A 152 25.49 -12.25 -2.62
C GLN A 152 25.64 -10.94 -1.84
N ALA A 153 24.70 -10.02 -2.04
CA ALA A 153 24.68 -8.71 -1.43
C ALA A 153 24.17 -8.71 0.04
N GLY A 154 23.54 -9.81 0.50
CA GLY A 154 22.86 -9.89 1.80
C GLY A 154 21.62 -9.00 1.86
N LEU A 155 20.89 -8.84 0.75
CA LEU A 155 19.67 -8.08 0.60
C LEU A 155 18.48 -9.03 0.46
N PRO A 156 17.39 -8.90 1.24
CA PRO A 156 16.18 -9.69 1.05
C PRO A 156 15.51 -9.47 -0.30
N CYS A 157 15.09 -10.57 -0.93
CA CYS A 157 14.33 -10.57 -2.17
C CYS A 157 12.88 -10.99 -1.90
N ILE A 158 11.94 -10.07 -2.09
CA ILE A 158 10.51 -10.32 -2.01
C ILE A 158 10.01 -10.61 -3.42
N ILE A 159 9.51 -11.81 -3.67
CA ILE A 159 8.89 -12.14 -4.96
C ILE A 159 7.38 -11.91 -4.86
N GLU A 160 6.80 -11.32 -5.90
CA GLU A 160 5.37 -11.06 -6.04
C GLU A 160 4.77 -11.98 -7.11
N PRO A 161 4.31 -13.21 -6.74
CA PRO A 161 3.61 -14.09 -7.65
C PRO A 161 2.24 -13.52 -7.98
N LEU A 162 1.91 -13.45 -9.27
CA LEU A 162 0.62 -12.97 -9.76
C LEU A 162 0.07 -13.93 -10.80
N ALA A 163 -1.15 -14.42 -10.57
CA ALA A 163 -1.93 -15.13 -11.58
C ALA A 163 -2.55 -14.07 -12.51
N TYR A 164 -1.96 -13.90 -13.70
CA TYR A 164 -2.32 -12.83 -14.61
C TYR A 164 -1.98 -13.20 -16.07
N GLY A 165 -2.98 -13.27 -16.92
CA GLY A 165 -2.81 -13.65 -18.33
C GLY A 165 -4.04 -14.32 -18.88
N GLY A 166 -4.01 -14.67 -20.15
CA GLY A 166 -5.16 -15.24 -20.86
C GLY A 166 -5.56 -16.65 -20.41
N GLN A 167 -4.70 -17.33 -19.65
CA GLN A 167 -4.98 -18.69 -19.12
C GLN A 167 -5.55 -18.64 -17.69
N VAL A 168 -5.63 -17.47 -17.08
CA VAL A 168 -6.19 -17.31 -15.72
C VAL A 168 -7.70 -17.23 -15.81
N THR A 169 -8.36 -18.05 -15.00
CA THR A 169 -9.82 -18.06 -14.82
C THR A 169 -10.14 -17.91 -13.34
N GLY A 170 -11.38 -17.55 -13.00
CA GLY A 170 -11.79 -17.53 -11.59
C GLY A 170 -11.63 -18.89 -10.90
N ALA A 171 -11.72 -19.99 -11.67
CA ALA A 171 -11.63 -21.34 -11.13
C ALA A 171 -10.20 -21.81 -10.82
N ASN A 172 -9.17 -21.27 -11.49
CA ASN A 172 -7.77 -21.71 -11.32
C ASN A 172 -6.87 -20.67 -10.64
N THR A 173 -7.42 -19.53 -10.22
CA THR A 173 -6.63 -18.44 -9.65
C THR A 173 -5.92 -18.86 -8.35
N VAL A 174 -6.62 -19.56 -7.46
CA VAL A 174 -6.06 -19.98 -6.15
C VAL A 174 -4.92 -20.96 -6.35
N GLU A 175 -5.11 -21.98 -7.21
CA GLU A 175 -4.08 -22.98 -7.51
C GLU A 175 -2.86 -22.35 -8.19
N LEU A 176 -3.05 -21.39 -9.11
CA LEU A 176 -1.94 -20.68 -9.74
C LEU A 176 -1.18 -19.80 -8.76
N LEU A 177 -1.86 -19.14 -7.83
CA LEU A 177 -1.20 -18.36 -6.78
C LEU A 177 -0.42 -19.27 -5.83
N THR A 178 -0.98 -20.42 -5.44
CA THR A 178 -0.32 -21.40 -4.59
C THR A 178 0.91 -22.01 -5.28
N LEU A 179 0.79 -22.35 -6.57
CA LEU A 179 1.91 -22.81 -7.38
C LEU A 179 2.98 -21.72 -7.49
N GLY A 180 2.60 -20.49 -7.79
CA GLY A 180 3.51 -19.36 -7.89
C GLY A 180 4.24 -19.05 -6.58
N ALA A 181 3.55 -19.18 -5.43
CA ALA A 181 4.17 -19.06 -4.12
C ALA A 181 5.25 -20.14 -3.93
N ARG A 182 4.94 -21.39 -4.27
CA ARG A 182 5.91 -22.50 -4.19
C ARG A 182 7.08 -22.30 -5.13
N MET A 183 6.85 -21.94 -6.39
CA MET A 183 7.90 -21.66 -7.37
C MET A 183 8.85 -20.55 -6.89
N ALA A 184 8.30 -19.45 -6.38
CA ALA A 184 9.09 -18.35 -5.85
C ALA A 184 10.01 -18.78 -4.71
N VAL A 185 9.53 -19.61 -3.81
CA VAL A 185 10.32 -20.16 -2.68
C VAL A 185 11.40 -21.13 -3.17
N GLU A 186 11.09 -22.02 -4.11
CA GLU A 186 12.08 -22.93 -4.69
C GLU A 186 13.20 -22.17 -5.46
N ILE A 187 12.88 -21.00 -6.03
CA ILE A 187 13.88 -20.09 -6.62
C ILE A 187 14.73 -19.46 -5.51
N GLY A 188 14.17 -19.30 -4.29
CA GLY A 188 14.88 -18.79 -3.11
C GLY A 188 14.43 -17.41 -2.65
N ALA A 189 13.15 -17.08 -2.82
CA ALA A 189 12.55 -15.87 -2.21
C ALA A 189 12.73 -15.88 -0.69
N ASP A 190 13.06 -14.72 -0.11
CA ASP A 190 13.15 -14.55 1.34
C ASP A 190 11.79 -14.18 1.97
N ALA A 191 10.89 -13.62 1.17
CA ALA A 191 9.50 -13.34 1.53
C ALA A 191 8.64 -13.26 0.25
N LEU A 192 7.32 -13.32 0.42
CA LEU A 192 6.35 -13.16 -0.66
C LEU A 192 5.48 -11.92 -0.46
N LYS A 193 5.04 -11.35 -1.59
CA LYS A 193 3.93 -10.41 -1.67
C LYS A 193 2.87 -11.02 -2.58
N ILE A 194 1.67 -11.31 -2.08
CA ILE A 194 0.71 -12.14 -2.82
C ILE A 194 -0.74 -11.67 -2.63
N PRO A 195 -1.61 -11.81 -3.65
CA PRO A 195 -3.03 -11.53 -3.50
C PRO A 195 -3.70 -12.44 -2.47
N TYR A 196 -4.67 -11.88 -1.72
CA TYR A 196 -5.57 -12.69 -0.90
C TYR A 196 -6.41 -13.62 -1.78
N THR A 197 -6.55 -14.86 -1.38
CA THR A 197 -7.25 -15.91 -2.18
C THR A 197 -8.77 -15.85 -2.06
N GLY A 198 -9.29 -15.04 -1.14
CA GLY A 198 -10.73 -14.80 -0.98
C GLY A 198 -11.33 -15.46 0.27
N ASP A 199 -10.63 -16.38 0.90
CA ASP A 199 -11.03 -17.01 2.16
C ASP A 199 -9.80 -17.43 2.98
N VAL A 200 -10.01 -17.58 4.31
CA VAL A 200 -8.96 -17.87 5.29
C VAL A 200 -8.30 -19.24 5.04
N ASP A 201 -9.06 -20.24 4.66
CA ASP A 201 -8.55 -21.62 4.57
C ASP A 201 -7.66 -21.80 3.33
N SER A 202 -8.08 -21.27 2.18
CA SER A 202 -7.27 -21.29 0.96
C SER A 202 -6.00 -20.45 1.10
N PHE A 203 -6.06 -19.32 1.81
CA PHE A 203 -4.89 -18.49 2.04
C PHE A 203 -3.93 -19.13 3.05
N ARG A 204 -4.45 -19.78 4.10
CA ARG A 204 -3.65 -20.59 5.04
C ARG A 204 -2.91 -21.71 4.32
N HIS A 205 -3.60 -22.45 3.45
CA HIS A 205 -2.96 -23.48 2.63
C HIS A 205 -1.81 -22.93 1.78
N LEU A 206 -2.00 -21.77 1.14
CA LEU A 206 -0.95 -21.10 0.38
C LEU A 206 0.25 -20.73 1.26
N ILE A 207 0.02 -20.20 2.46
CA ILE A 207 1.09 -19.85 3.42
C ILE A 207 1.84 -21.11 3.90
N ASP A 208 1.12 -22.19 4.17
CA ASP A 208 1.72 -23.48 4.56
C ASP A 208 2.61 -24.05 3.45
N VAL A 209 2.24 -23.85 2.18
CA VAL A 209 3.05 -24.24 1.03
C VAL A 209 4.27 -23.32 0.86
N ALA A 210 4.14 -22.03 1.14
CA ALA A 210 5.20 -21.04 0.99
C ALA A 210 6.31 -21.18 2.06
N GLN A 211 5.94 -21.31 3.33
CA GLN A 211 6.88 -21.46 4.46
C GLN A 211 7.90 -20.32 4.61
N VAL A 212 7.59 -19.15 4.06
CA VAL A 212 8.36 -17.90 4.23
C VAL A 212 7.41 -16.78 4.62
N PRO A 213 7.90 -15.68 5.24
CA PRO A 213 7.07 -14.53 5.54
C PRO A 213 6.28 -14.07 4.32
N THR A 214 4.96 -14.03 4.44
CA THR A 214 4.05 -13.69 3.34
C THR A 214 3.29 -12.43 3.67
N LEU A 215 3.42 -11.41 2.82
CA LEU A 215 2.72 -10.15 2.89
C LEU A 215 1.51 -10.17 1.95
N VAL A 216 0.31 -10.00 2.48
CA VAL A 216 -0.89 -9.89 1.63
C VAL A 216 -0.91 -8.55 0.91
N LEU A 217 -1.26 -8.54 -0.37
CA LEU A 217 -1.50 -7.30 -1.11
C LEU A 217 -2.99 -6.91 -1.08
N GLY A 218 -3.25 -5.60 -1.12
CA GLY A 218 -4.60 -5.05 -0.96
C GLY A 218 -5.49 -5.06 -2.21
N GLY A 219 -5.01 -5.56 -3.34
CA GLY A 219 -5.79 -5.62 -4.58
C GLY A 219 -6.22 -4.26 -5.14
N ALA A 220 -7.40 -4.21 -5.75
CA ALA A 220 -8.07 -2.98 -6.16
C ALA A 220 -8.45 -2.15 -4.92
N ARG A 221 -8.71 -0.84 -5.11
CA ARG A 221 -9.27 -0.04 -4.03
C ARG A 221 -10.67 -0.54 -3.70
N SER A 222 -10.90 -0.81 -2.42
CA SER A 222 -12.21 -1.14 -1.88
C SER A 222 -13.07 0.13 -1.80
N ASP A 223 -14.37 -0.03 -1.89
CA ASP A 223 -15.32 1.10 -1.75
C ASP A 223 -15.40 1.57 -0.29
N TYR A 224 -15.26 0.65 0.65
CA TYR A 224 -15.29 0.91 2.09
C TYR A 224 -13.95 0.58 2.73
N GLU A 225 -13.57 1.39 3.72
CA GLU A 225 -12.36 1.19 4.53
C GLU A 225 -12.39 -0.15 5.27
N ARG A 226 -13.56 -0.54 5.78
CA ARG A 226 -13.82 -1.82 6.44
C ARG A 226 -13.34 -3.00 5.62
N ASP A 227 -13.64 -3.04 4.33
CA ASP A 227 -13.31 -4.18 3.46
C ASP A 227 -11.78 -4.44 3.41
N ALA A 228 -10.99 -3.36 3.39
CA ALA A 228 -9.53 -3.46 3.38
C ALA A 228 -8.98 -3.95 4.73
N LEU A 229 -9.62 -3.56 5.84
CA LEU A 229 -9.26 -4.01 7.19
C LEU A 229 -9.66 -5.46 7.43
N GLU A 230 -10.85 -5.87 6.96
CA GLU A 230 -11.34 -7.25 7.03
C GLU A 230 -10.44 -8.18 6.20
N LEU A 231 -10.11 -7.81 4.95
CA LEU A 231 -9.16 -8.55 4.13
C LEU A 231 -7.83 -8.79 4.86
N TYR A 232 -7.29 -7.73 5.51
CA TYR A 232 -6.05 -7.87 6.25
C TYR A 232 -6.21 -8.77 7.48
N MET A 233 -7.30 -8.62 8.24
CA MET A 233 -7.57 -9.45 9.43
C MET A 233 -7.70 -10.93 9.06
N GLU A 234 -8.44 -11.26 8.01
CA GLU A 234 -8.57 -12.62 7.51
C GLU A 234 -7.22 -13.20 7.03
N ALA A 235 -6.43 -12.39 6.32
CA ALA A 235 -5.08 -12.81 5.92
C ALA A 235 -4.17 -13.05 7.13
N GLN A 236 -4.26 -12.22 8.17
CA GLN A 236 -3.52 -12.41 9.42
C GLN A 236 -3.97 -13.65 10.17
N GLU A 237 -5.27 -13.95 10.21
CA GLU A 237 -5.82 -15.19 10.78
C GLU A 237 -5.32 -16.42 10.03
N ALA A 238 -5.16 -16.33 8.72
CA ALA A 238 -4.56 -17.36 7.89
C ALA A 238 -3.06 -17.55 8.12
N GLY A 239 -2.37 -16.62 8.80
CA GLY A 239 -0.95 -16.69 9.12
C GLY A 239 -0.05 -15.74 8.33
N ALA A 240 -0.61 -14.72 7.66
CA ALA A 240 0.20 -13.71 6.99
C ALA A 240 1.13 -12.98 7.96
N ALA A 241 2.35 -12.73 7.52
CA ALA A 241 3.36 -11.95 8.24
C ALA A 241 3.17 -10.43 8.05
N GLY A 242 1.97 -10.00 7.67
CA GLY A 242 1.63 -8.60 7.48
C GLY A 242 1.02 -8.31 6.11
N CYS A 243 1.07 -7.04 5.71
CA CYS A 243 0.58 -6.63 4.40
C CYS A 243 1.57 -5.72 3.65
N LEU A 244 1.44 -5.68 2.32
CA LEU A 244 2.07 -4.69 1.47
C LEU A 244 1.00 -4.11 0.54
N MET A 245 0.19 -3.18 1.10
CA MET A 245 -0.98 -2.61 0.46
C MET A 245 -0.66 -1.30 -0.25
N GLY A 246 -1.28 -1.06 -1.38
CA GLY A 246 -1.09 0.16 -2.17
C GLY A 246 -2.32 1.05 -2.15
N ARG A 247 -3.22 0.87 -3.11
CA ARG A 247 -4.35 1.76 -3.41
C ARG A 247 -5.32 1.98 -2.25
N ASN A 248 -5.52 1.00 -1.40
CA ASN A 248 -6.37 1.14 -0.21
C ASN A 248 -5.79 2.13 0.81
N VAL A 249 -4.46 2.25 0.88
CA VAL A 249 -3.77 3.23 1.72
C VAL A 249 -3.56 4.55 0.98
N THR A 250 -2.90 4.52 -0.19
CA THR A 250 -2.48 5.74 -0.89
C THR A 250 -3.64 6.57 -1.43
N LYS A 251 -4.81 5.96 -1.64
CA LYS A 251 -6.05 6.63 -2.06
C LYS A 251 -7.04 6.82 -0.90
N SER A 252 -6.65 6.47 0.33
CA SER A 252 -7.44 6.79 1.51
C SER A 252 -7.51 8.31 1.68
N PRO A 253 -8.64 8.86 2.14
CA PRO A 253 -8.73 10.27 2.54
C PRO A 253 -7.72 10.65 3.62
N ASP A 254 -7.36 9.70 4.50
CA ASP A 254 -6.33 9.84 5.52
C ASP A 254 -5.41 8.60 5.53
N PRO A 255 -4.30 8.62 4.77
CA PRO A 255 -3.36 7.51 4.73
C PRO A 255 -2.71 7.20 6.09
N ALA A 256 -2.50 8.21 6.95
CA ALA A 256 -1.92 8.00 8.28
C ALA A 256 -2.88 7.21 9.18
N HIS A 257 -4.17 7.57 9.14
CA HIS A 257 -5.21 6.85 9.89
C HIS A 257 -5.36 5.40 9.42
N MET A 258 -5.41 5.16 8.10
CA MET A 258 -5.47 3.79 7.57
C MET A 258 -4.27 2.95 8.03
N ILE A 259 -3.07 3.52 8.10
CA ILE A 259 -1.89 2.81 8.62
C ILE A 259 -2.00 2.57 10.12
N ASP A 260 -2.45 3.53 10.91
CA ASP A 260 -2.66 3.32 12.36
C ASP A 260 -3.68 2.20 12.63
N GLN A 261 -4.75 2.10 11.83
CA GLN A 261 -5.73 1.02 11.92
C GLN A 261 -5.10 -0.34 11.59
N LEU A 262 -4.36 -0.44 10.47
CA LEU A 262 -3.68 -1.67 10.08
C LEU A 262 -2.62 -2.09 11.12
N THR A 263 -1.83 -1.14 11.65
CA THR A 263 -0.86 -1.40 12.72
C THR A 263 -1.55 -1.76 14.05
N GLY A 264 -2.74 -1.22 14.30
CA GLY A 264 -3.59 -1.59 15.42
C GLY A 264 -4.00 -3.05 15.38
N ILE A 265 -4.45 -3.52 14.22
CA ILE A 265 -4.77 -4.93 14.00
C ILE A 265 -3.52 -5.79 14.11
N ALA A 266 -2.44 -5.40 13.43
CA ALA A 266 -1.20 -6.18 13.36
C ALA A 266 -0.51 -6.37 14.72
N HIS A 267 -0.28 -5.26 15.42
CA HIS A 267 0.67 -5.20 16.55
C HIS A 267 0.01 -4.96 17.89
N ARG A 268 -1.25 -4.48 17.92
CA ARG A 268 -1.99 -4.14 19.15
C ARG A 268 -3.18 -5.06 19.41
N GLY A 269 -3.46 -6.00 18.50
CA GLY A 269 -4.54 -6.98 18.66
C GLY A 269 -5.94 -6.40 18.54
N TRP A 270 -6.10 -5.29 17.79
CA TRP A 270 -7.41 -4.69 17.56
C TRP A 270 -8.27 -5.58 16.65
N SER A 271 -9.56 -5.62 16.92
CA SER A 271 -10.55 -6.07 15.95
C SER A 271 -10.75 -4.98 14.87
N VAL A 272 -11.41 -5.34 13.77
CA VAL A 272 -11.80 -4.34 12.75
C VAL A 272 -12.68 -3.25 13.35
N ASP A 273 -13.59 -3.62 14.26
CA ASP A 273 -14.45 -2.65 14.93
C ASP A 273 -13.68 -1.72 15.86
N ASP A 274 -12.62 -2.19 16.53
CA ASP A 274 -11.76 -1.36 17.34
C ASP A 274 -10.95 -0.39 16.46
N ALA A 275 -10.40 -0.90 15.37
CA ALA A 275 -9.68 -0.09 14.38
C ALA A 275 -10.56 1.04 13.80
N LEU A 276 -11.82 0.74 13.49
CA LEU A 276 -12.77 1.73 12.97
C LEU A 276 -13.27 2.73 14.04
N ARG A 277 -13.24 2.35 15.32
CA ARG A 277 -13.58 3.25 16.43
C ARG A 277 -12.46 4.23 16.78
N GLY A 278 -11.21 3.87 16.49
CA GLY A 278 -10.02 4.71 16.65
C GLY A 278 -9.76 5.14 18.09
N GLU A 279 -9.20 4.26 18.91
CA GLU A 279 -8.85 4.63 20.31
C GLU A 279 -7.67 5.60 20.43
N SER A 280 -6.86 5.82 19.38
CA SER A 280 -5.63 6.62 19.47
C SER A 280 -5.75 8.06 18.97
N TRP A 281 -6.81 8.39 18.28
CA TRP A 281 -7.09 9.75 17.87
C TRP A 281 -8.25 10.27 18.70
N ASP A 282 -7.93 11.07 19.70
CA ASP A 282 -8.86 12.02 20.30
C ASP A 282 -9.27 13.03 19.20
N PHE A 283 -9.92 12.50 18.17
CA PHE A 283 -10.67 13.31 17.25
C PHE A 283 -11.79 13.90 18.07
N LEU A 284 -11.53 15.07 18.61
CA LEU A 284 -12.59 16.00 18.89
C LEU A 284 -13.45 16.00 17.61
N LYS A 285 -14.51 15.20 17.60
CA LYS A 285 -15.50 15.24 16.52
C LYS A 285 -15.88 16.69 16.44
N LEU A 286 -15.57 17.35 15.36
CA LEU A 286 -16.02 18.72 15.13
C LEU A 286 -17.53 18.69 15.25
N LYS A 287 -18.04 19.11 16.39
CA LYS A 287 -19.46 19.31 16.60
C LYS A 287 -19.75 20.72 16.13
N ALA A 288 -20.36 20.82 14.95
CA ALA A 288 -21.01 22.08 14.59
C ALA A 288 -22.09 22.37 15.64
N HIS A 289 -22.07 23.58 16.18
CA HIS A 289 -23.18 24.12 16.95
C HIS A 289 -24.10 24.88 15.98
N PRO A 290 -25.21 24.27 15.53
CA PRO A 290 -26.05 24.87 14.49
C PRO A 290 -26.54 26.27 14.87
N ALA A 291 -26.80 26.49 16.16
CA ALA A 291 -27.27 27.78 16.69
C ALA A 291 -26.19 28.89 16.61
N LEU A 292 -24.91 28.55 16.50
CA LEU A 292 -23.80 29.51 16.40
C LEU A 292 -23.30 29.65 14.95
N CYS A 293 -23.65 28.75 14.08
CA CYS A 293 -23.19 28.75 12.70
C CYS A 293 -23.93 29.83 11.90
N THR A 294 -23.16 30.76 11.30
CA THR A 294 -23.71 31.83 10.46
C THR A 294 -23.81 31.44 8.99
N GLY A 295 -23.30 30.27 8.58
CA GLY A 295 -23.25 29.85 7.17
C GLY A 295 -22.25 30.65 6.33
N CYS A 296 -21.19 31.21 6.93
CA CYS A 296 -20.23 32.06 6.22
C CYS A 296 -19.25 31.30 5.32
N ASP A 297 -19.28 29.97 5.33
CA ASP A 297 -18.44 29.05 4.54
C ASP A 297 -16.90 29.20 4.66
N LEU A 298 -16.39 30.04 5.58
CA LEU A 298 -14.96 30.17 5.83
C LEU A 298 -14.29 28.85 6.16
N CYS A 299 -14.94 27.96 6.89
CA CYS A 299 -14.48 26.64 7.21
C CYS A 299 -14.39 25.73 5.95
N VAL A 300 -15.31 25.92 4.98
CA VAL A 300 -15.30 25.21 3.69
C VAL A 300 -14.10 25.66 2.86
N VAL A 301 -13.87 26.96 2.76
CA VAL A 301 -12.72 27.55 2.06
C VAL A 301 -11.39 27.10 2.69
N ALA A 302 -11.27 27.13 4.01
CA ALA A 302 -10.09 26.65 4.73
C ALA A 302 -9.85 25.16 4.52
N CYS A 303 -10.93 24.36 4.44
CA CYS A 303 -10.84 22.94 4.14
C CYS A 303 -10.28 22.69 2.74
N VAL A 304 -10.72 23.42 1.73
CA VAL A 304 -10.18 23.35 0.37
C VAL A 304 -8.70 23.74 0.39
N ALA A 305 -8.37 24.90 0.94
CA ALA A 305 -6.99 25.40 1.00
C ALA A 305 -6.02 24.44 1.73
N ALA A 306 -6.51 23.70 2.71
CA ALA A 306 -5.70 22.73 3.48
C ALA A 306 -5.50 21.38 2.78
N HIS A 307 -6.38 21.03 1.84
CA HIS A 307 -6.42 19.68 1.26
C HIS A 307 -6.25 19.63 -0.25
N ASP A 308 -6.24 20.80 -0.91
CA ASP A 308 -6.14 20.89 -2.36
C ASP A 308 -5.03 21.88 -2.79
N SER A 309 -4.19 21.45 -3.72
CA SER A 309 -2.97 22.18 -4.10
C SER A 309 -3.16 23.12 -5.29
N GLY A 310 -4.36 23.69 -5.49
CA GLY A 310 -4.49 24.69 -6.52
C GLY A 310 -5.84 24.92 -7.21
N ASP A 311 -6.85 24.12 -6.90
CA ASP A 311 -8.21 24.35 -7.42
C ASP A 311 -9.14 24.76 -6.28
N TYR A 312 -9.68 25.98 -6.33
CA TYR A 312 -10.43 26.59 -5.23
C TYR A 312 -11.94 26.34 -5.29
N GLY A 313 -12.38 25.25 -5.93
CA GLY A 313 -13.80 24.92 -5.98
C GLY A 313 -14.33 24.42 -4.62
N THR A 314 -15.37 25.06 -4.09
CA THR A 314 -16.00 24.66 -2.80
C THR A 314 -16.60 23.25 -2.81
N ASN A 315 -16.83 22.67 -3.99
CA ASN A 315 -17.23 21.27 -4.18
C ASN A 315 -16.13 20.25 -3.85
N LEU A 316 -14.87 20.68 -3.72
CA LEU A 316 -13.72 19.88 -3.34
C LEU A 316 -13.51 19.80 -1.81
N ALA A 317 -14.22 20.61 -1.04
CA ALA A 317 -14.13 20.59 0.41
C ALA A 317 -14.55 19.23 0.98
N ARG A 318 -13.75 18.70 1.91
CA ARG A 318 -14.09 17.51 2.70
C ARG A 318 -15.09 17.80 3.81
N LEU A 319 -15.37 19.08 4.03
CA LEU A 319 -16.39 19.59 4.93
C LEU A 319 -17.45 20.28 4.09
N ARG A 320 -18.71 19.91 4.29
CA ARG A 320 -19.88 20.59 3.70
C ARG A 320 -20.81 21.04 4.79
N ILE A 321 -21.41 22.20 4.58
CA ILE A 321 -22.46 22.72 5.45
C ILE A 321 -23.77 22.62 4.68
N ASP A 322 -24.68 21.81 5.21
CA ASP A 322 -26.07 21.81 4.76
C ASP A 322 -26.78 22.98 5.43
N PRO A 323 -27.28 23.96 4.66
CA PRO A 323 -27.92 25.15 5.22
C PRO A 323 -29.22 24.85 5.96
N GLY A 324 -29.79 23.66 5.79
CA GLY A 324 -31.11 23.33 6.37
C GLY A 324 -32.23 24.22 5.85
N ASN A 325 -33.45 23.94 6.30
CA ASN A 325 -34.65 24.69 5.87
C ASN A 325 -34.97 25.92 6.73
N LYS A 326 -34.19 26.16 7.80
CA LYS A 326 -34.40 27.28 8.73
C LYS A 326 -33.08 27.84 9.23
N PRO A 327 -32.98 29.15 9.52
CA PRO A 327 -31.78 29.72 10.16
C PRO A 327 -31.45 28.98 11.47
N GLY A 328 -30.14 28.69 11.66
CA GLY A 328 -29.65 27.94 12.83
C GLY A 328 -29.78 26.41 12.75
N GLN A 329 -30.17 25.88 11.60
CA GLN A 329 -30.21 24.41 11.36
C GLN A 329 -29.09 23.86 10.51
N HIS A 330 -27.99 24.63 10.36
CA HIS A 330 -26.81 24.17 9.61
C HIS A 330 -26.23 22.86 10.16
N LYS A 331 -25.99 21.90 9.29
CA LYS A 331 -25.34 20.63 9.65
C LYS A 331 -24.02 20.50 8.90
N VAL A 332 -22.97 20.12 9.63
CA VAL A 332 -21.71 19.72 8.99
C VAL A 332 -21.88 18.30 8.49
N MET A 333 -21.71 18.16 7.17
CA MET A 333 -21.79 16.90 6.45
C MET A 333 -20.37 16.55 5.98
N PHE A 334 -19.88 15.39 6.30
CA PHE A 334 -18.55 14.88 5.92
C PHE A 334 -17.40 15.75 6.44
N CYS A 335 -16.50 15.18 7.20
CA CYS A 335 -15.31 15.87 7.70
C CYS A 335 -14.24 14.84 8.09
N THR A 336 -13.00 15.07 7.69
CA THR A 336 -11.85 14.25 8.09
C THR A 336 -11.21 14.71 9.41
N SER A 337 -11.83 15.67 10.10
CA SER A 337 -11.40 16.20 11.41
C SER A 337 -9.97 16.74 11.49
N CYS A 338 -9.41 17.24 10.37
CA CYS A 338 -8.05 17.83 10.33
C CYS A 338 -7.88 19.12 11.14
N LYS A 339 -8.96 19.67 11.69
CA LYS A 339 -9.04 20.88 12.56
C LYS A 339 -8.66 22.22 11.91
N LYS A 340 -8.25 22.25 10.65
CA LYS A 340 -7.85 23.49 9.97
C LYS A 340 -8.95 24.57 9.90
N CYS A 341 -10.22 24.15 9.95
CA CYS A 341 -11.35 25.08 9.98
C CYS A 341 -11.56 25.76 11.34
N LEU A 342 -10.95 25.26 12.43
CA LEU A 342 -11.06 25.89 13.75
C LEU A 342 -10.35 27.24 13.80
N ASP A 343 -9.23 27.36 13.07
CA ASP A 343 -8.41 28.58 13.04
C ASP A 343 -9.11 29.76 12.34
N VAL A 344 -10.14 29.49 11.54
CA VAL A 344 -10.82 30.47 10.71
C VAL A 344 -12.29 30.68 11.09
N CYS A 345 -12.85 29.83 11.94
CA CYS A 345 -14.24 29.96 12.37
C CYS A 345 -14.40 31.16 13.33
N PRO A 346 -15.24 32.13 13.02
CA PRO A 346 -15.40 33.33 13.87
C PRO A 346 -16.27 33.12 15.12
N ARG A 347 -16.75 31.87 15.36
CA ARG A 347 -17.69 31.56 16.44
C ARG A 347 -17.22 30.40 17.30
#